data_009ea4f3d751867e9fa22661d94c4279
#
_entry.id   009ea4f3d751867e9fa22661d94c4279
#
_cell.length_a   1.000
_cell.length_b   1.000
_cell.length_c   1.000
_cell.angle_alpha   90.00
_cell.angle_beta   90.00
_cell.angle_gamma   90.00
#
_symmetry.space_group_name_H-M   'P 1'
#
loop_
_entity.id
_entity.type
_entity.pdbx_description
1 polymer ?
#
loop_
_entity_poly.entity_id
_entity_poly.type
_entity_poly.pdbx_seq_one_letter_code
_entity_poly.pdbx_strand_id
1 'polypeptide(L)'
;MWYNRQKYAIWREILMLELLAPAGSMEALRAAVQSGANAVYLGCGQFNARQSAKNFTPQTLDEAVKYCHIRGVAVHLTLNTLVSDREIDQVSELIRHAASSCVDAFIVQDLGVLQLCRQPYRQRWQGRSRFRKQ
;
A
#
# COMPACT_ATOMS: atom_id res chain seq x y z
N MET A 1 32.20 2.13 -30.21
CA MET A 1 31.44 2.96 -29.25
C MET A 1 30.34 2.16 -28.53
N TRP A 2 30.77 1.10 -27.82
CA TRP A 2 29.90 0.19 -27.06
C TRP A 2 29.93 0.56 -25.57
N TYR A 3 29.92 1.85 -25.26
CA TYR A 3 30.03 2.34 -23.89
C TYR A 3 28.64 2.67 -23.37
N ASN A 4 28.12 1.83 -22.49
CA ASN A 4 27.25 2.21 -21.40
C ASN A 4 25.71 2.12 -21.49
N ARG A 5 25.10 1.18 -22.23
CA ARG A 5 23.68 0.89 -21.92
C ARG A 5 23.49 0.22 -20.54
N GLN A 6 24.43 -0.64 -20.10
CA GLN A 6 24.35 -1.31 -18.80
C GLN A 6 24.60 -0.38 -17.62
N LYS A 7 25.53 0.59 -17.72
CA LYS A 7 25.74 1.58 -16.66
C LYS A 7 24.54 2.50 -16.46
N TYR A 8 23.90 2.92 -17.54
CA TYR A 8 22.68 3.75 -17.41
C TYR A 8 21.48 2.97 -16.85
N ALA A 9 21.38 1.67 -17.09
CA ALA A 9 20.35 0.82 -16.49
C ALA A 9 20.55 0.71 -14.97
N ILE A 10 21.79 0.48 -14.52
CA ILE A 10 22.13 0.39 -13.09
C ILE A 10 21.89 1.75 -12.37
N TRP A 11 22.28 2.87 -12.99
CA TRP A 11 22.03 4.20 -12.46
C TRP A 11 20.54 4.57 -12.47
N ARG A 12 19.76 4.07 -13.42
CA ARG A 12 18.32 4.27 -13.48
C ARG A 12 17.60 3.53 -12.35
N GLU A 13 18.07 2.35 -11.97
CA GLU A 13 17.56 1.60 -10.80
C GLU A 13 18.00 2.23 -9.47
N ILE A 14 19.21 2.79 -9.39
CA ILE A 14 19.75 3.40 -8.17
C ILE A 14 19.20 4.82 -7.94
N LEU A 15 18.81 5.54 -8.97
CA LEU A 15 18.36 6.94 -8.90
C LEU A 15 16.85 7.10 -9.15
N MET A 16 16.06 6.04 -9.16
CA MET A 16 14.61 6.16 -9.28
C MET A 16 14.02 6.67 -7.96
N LEU A 17 13.79 7.98 -7.92
CA LEU A 17 12.94 8.56 -6.89
C LEU A 17 11.52 8.05 -7.06
N GLU A 18 10.94 7.49 -6.00
CA GLU A 18 9.55 7.12 -5.95
C GLU A 18 8.71 8.36 -5.66
N LEU A 19 7.78 8.66 -6.56
CA LEU A 19 6.81 9.73 -6.34
C LEU A 19 5.60 9.15 -5.59
N LEU A 20 5.52 9.42 -4.30
CA LEU A 20 4.44 9.01 -3.42
C LEU A 20 3.43 10.16 -3.26
N ALA A 21 2.20 9.95 -3.66
CA ALA A 21 1.14 10.97 -3.63
C ALA A 21 0.02 10.62 -2.64
N PRO A 22 -0.57 11.61 -1.95
CA PRO A 22 -1.75 11.39 -1.12
C PRO A 22 -3.00 11.17 -1.97
N ALA A 23 -3.90 10.30 -1.51
CA ALA A 23 -5.19 10.07 -2.14
C ALA A 23 -6.30 10.06 -1.07
N GLY A 24 -6.97 11.19 -0.85
CA GLY A 24 -8.07 11.31 0.11
C GLY A 24 -9.43 10.91 -0.46
N SER A 25 -9.53 10.66 -1.76
CA SER A 25 -10.74 10.22 -2.46
C SER A 25 -10.37 9.48 -3.74
N MET A 26 -11.34 8.81 -4.35
CA MET A 26 -11.14 8.15 -5.65
C MET A 26 -10.78 9.13 -6.76
N GLU A 27 -11.32 10.35 -6.72
CA GLU A 27 -10.97 11.44 -7.64
C GLU A 27 -9.51 11.87 -7.48
N ALA A 28 -9.08 12.12 -6.24
CA ALA A 28 -7.68 12.49 -5.94
C ALA A 28 -6.71 11.37 -6.34
N LEU A 29 -7.10 10.10 -6.12
CA LEU A 29 -6.32 8.93 -6.52
C LEU A 29 -6.11 8.90 -8.05
N ARG A 30 -7.18 9.09 -8.81
CA ARG A 30 -7.09 9.15 -10.28
C ARG A 30 -6.19 10.28 -10.76
N ALA A 31 -6.33 11.47 -10.16
CA ALA A 31 -5.48 12.61 -10.47
C ALA A 31 -4.00 12.33 -10.17
N ALA A 32 -3.68 11.72 -9.01
CA ALA A 32 -2.33 11.33 -8.64
C ALA A 32 -1.71 10.34 -9.64
N VAL A 33 -2.45 9.29 -9.99
CA VAL A 33 -2.01 8.27 -10.96
C VAL A 33 -1.77 8.89 -12.34
N GLN A 34 -2.70 9.72 -12.81
CA GLN A 34 -2.56 10.41 -14.11
C GLN A 34 -1.41 11.41 -14.14
N SER A 35 -1.03 11.97 -12.99
CA SER A 35 0.09 12.89 -12.84
C SER A 35 1.45 12.16 -12.69
N GLY A 36 1.47 10.83 -12.76
CA GLY A 36 2.71 10.06 -12.79
C GLY A 36 3.20 9.58 -11.42
N ALA A 37 2.32 9.48 -10.40
CA ALA A 37 2.67 8.88 -9.12
C ALA A 37 3.11 7.42 -9.32
N ASN A 38 4.18 7.02 -8.61
CA ASN A 38 4.65 5.63 -8.56
C ASN A 38 3.90 4.84 -7.47
N ALA A 39 3.48 5.53 -6.41
CA ALA A 39 2.68 4.99 -5.34
C ALA A 39 1.69 6.05 -4.82
N VAL A 40 0.58 5.58 -4.28
CA VAL A 40 -0.39 6.44 -3.56
C VAL A 40 -0.53 5.95 -2.13
N TYR A 41 -0.75 6.86 -1.18
CA TYR A 41 -1.13 6.50 0.17
C TYR A 41 -2.54 7.02 0.49
N LEU A 42 -3.31 6.19 1.16
CA LEU A 42 -4.71 6.47 1.48
C LEU A 42 -5.11 5.88 2.82
N GLY A 43 -6.16 6.42 3.42
CA GLY A 43 -6.79 5.92 4.64
C GLY A 43 -8.08 5.17 4.33
N CYS A 44 -8.36 4.12 5.09
CA CYS A 44 -9.60 3.38 5.06
C CYS A 44 -10.20 3.31 6.46
N GLY A 45 -11.47 3.65 6.56
CA GLY A 45 -12.15 3.68 7.86
C GLY A 45 -11.59 4.75 8.81
N GLN A 46 -11.53 4.40 10.10
CA GLN A 46 -11.24 5.36 11.18
C GLN A 46 -9.78 5.34 11.69
N PHE A 47 -8.96 4.35 11.29
CA PHE A 47 -7.62 4.13 11.85
C PHE A 47 -6.52 4.93 11.16
N ASN A 48 -6.82 6.14 10.72
CA ASN A 48 -5.85 7.04 10.09
C ASN A 48 -6.04 8.48 10.61
N ALA A 49 -4.96 9.25 10.59
CA ALA A 49 -4.93 10.62 11.12
C ALA A 49 -5.86 11.60 10.38
N ARG A 50 -6.29 11.27 9.17
CA ARG A 50 -7.23 12.06 8.37
C ARG A 50 -8.61 11.43 8.42
N GLN A 51 -9.32 11.61 9.54
CA GLN A 51 -10.72 11.19 9.71
C GLN A 51 -11.65 12.13 8.93
N SER A 52 -11.54 12.19 7.61
CA SER A 52 -12.48 12.94 6.80
C SER A 52 -13.63 12.04 6.33
N ALA A 53 -14.80 12.63 6.13
CA ALA A 53 -15.98 11.93 5.61
C ALA A 53 -15.81 11.30 4.21
N LYS A 54 -14.67 11.53 3.57
CA LYS A 54 -14.31 11.03 2.24
C LYS A 54 -13.31 9.87 2.24
N ASN A 55 -12.99 9.30 3.41
CA ASN A 55 -12.11 8.13 3.51
C ASN A 55 -12.65 6.94 2.71
N PHE A 56 -11.71 6.11 2.25
CA PHE A 56 -12.07 4.87 1.57
C PHE A 56 -12.79 3.91 2.52
N THR A 57 -13.75 3.19 1.98
CA THR A 57 -14.36 2.03 2.62
C THR A 57 -13.64 0.76 2.15
N PRO A 58 -13.82 -0.41 2.78
CA PRO A 58 -13.25 -1.66 2.26
C PRO A 58 -13.58 -1.91 0.78
N GLN A 59 -14.80 -1.63 0.35
CA GLN A 59 -15.23 -1.81 -1.04
C GLN A 59 -14.53 -0.85 -2.01
N THR A 60 -14.46 0.42 -1.66
CA THR A 60 -13.77 1.43 -2.48
C THR A 60 -12.25 1.27 -2.43
N LEU A 61 -11.69 0.66 -1.37
CA LEU A 61 -10.30 0.25 -1.32
C LEU A 61 -9.97 -0.80 -2.40
N ASP A 62 -10.83 -1.80 -2.57
CA ASP A 62 -10.66 -2.83 -3.60
C ASP A 62 -10.64 -2.23 -5.01
N GLU A 63 -11.54 -1.28 -5.27
CA GLU A 63 -11.57 -0.54 -6.54
C GLU A 63 -10.29 0.31 -6.74
N ALA A 64 -9.84 0.98 -5.70
CA ALA A 64 -8.62 1.79 -5.71
C ALA A 64 -7.38 0.94 -6.03
N VAL A 65 -7.23 -0.20 -5.37
CA VAL A 65 -6.11 -1.13 -5.61
C VAL A 65 -6.13 -1.64 -7.05
N LYS A 66 -7.27 -2.09 -7.56
CA LYS A 66 -7.40 -2.53 -8.95
C LYS A 66 -7.02 -1.44 -9.94
N TYR A 67 -7.53 -0.22 -9.73
CA TYR A 67 -7.26 0.92 -10.59
C TYR A 67 -5.75 1.25 -10.65
N CYS A 68 -5.09 1.24 -9.50
CA CYS A 68 -3.67 1.52 -9.38
C CYS A 68 -2.82 0.40 -9.99
N HIS A 69 -3.08 -0.85 -9.65
CA HIS A 69 -2.27 -1.99 -10.08
C HIS A 69 -2.28 -2.20 -11.60
N ILE A 70 -3.42 -2.01 -12.27
CA ILE A 70 -3.50 -2.06 -13.75
C ILE A 70 -2.55 -1.02 -14.39
N ARG A 71 -2.25 0.06 -13.69
CA ARG A 71 -1.38 1.16 -14.14
C ARG A 71 0.03 1.11 -13.56
N GLY A 72 0.38 0.03 -12.86
CA GLY A 72 1.70 -0.16 -12.27
C GLY A 72 1.98 0.76 -11.06
N VAL A 73 0.95 1.27 -10.40
CA VAL A 73 1.05 2.15 -9.22
C VAL A 73 0.80 1.36 -7.96
N ALA A 74 1.69 1.48 -6.97
CA ALA A 74 1.55 0.84 -5.67
C ALA A 74 0.55 1.58 -4.77
N VAL A 75 -0.08 0.83 -3.84
CA VAL A 75 -1.04 1.37 -2.88
C VAL A 75 -0.55 1.12 -1.46
N HIS A 76 -0.35 2.19 -0.70
CA HIS A 76 0.03 2.15 0.71
C HIS A 76 -1.17 2.54 1.58
N LEU A 77 -1.55 1.66 2.51
CA LEU A 77 -2.63 1.93 3.44
C LEU A 77 -2.09 2.55 4.74
N THR A 78 -2.63 3.70 5.13
CA THR A 78 -2.26 4.36 6.38
C THR A 78 -3.09 3.84 7.55
N LEU A 79 -2.39 3.36 8.58
CA LEU A 79 -2.90 2.96 9.89
C LEU A 79 -2.09 3.73 10.96
N ASN A 80 -2.05 5.04 10.83
CA ASN A 80 -1.13 5.93 11.53
C ASN A 80 -1.76 6.61 12.75
N THR A 81 -2.64 5.93 13.46
CA THR A 81 -3.19 6.31 14.76
C THR A 81 -2.82 5.28 15.82
N LEU A 82 -2.86 5.68 17.09
CA LEU A 82 -2.80 4.73 18.19
C LEU A 82 -4.13 3.98 18.29
N VAL A 83 -4.06 2.71 18.61
CA VAL A 83 -5.21 1.81 18.67
C VAL A 83 -5.38 1.30 20.11
N SER A 84 -6.58 1.43 20.65
CA SER A 84 -6.92 0.88 21.95
C SER A 84 -7.21 -0.63 21.88
N ASP A 85 -7.13 -1.33 23.01
CA ASP A 85 -7.43 -2.76 23.08
C ASP A 85 -8.84 -3.11 22.56
N ARG A 86 -9.79 -2.19 22.70
CA ARG A 86 -11.18 -2.36 22.22
C ARG A 86 -11.32 -2.32 20.70
N GLU A 87 -10.33 -1.75 20.01
CA GLU A 87 -10.33 -1.56 18.56
C GLU A 87 -9.48 -2.61 17.84
N ILE A 88 -8.76 -3.47 18.56
CA ILE A 88 -7.83 -4.47 18.02
C ILE A 88 -8.51 -5.40 17.00
N ASP A 89 -9.72 -5.87 17.29
CA ASP A 89 -10.45 -6.76 16.39
C ASP A 89 -10.83 -6.06 15.08
N GLN A 90 -11.26 -4.80 15.15
CA GLN A 90 -11.64 -4.01 13.98
C GLN A 90 -10.42 -3.70 13.11
N VAL A 91 -9.31 -3.31 13.70
CA VAL A 91 -8.08 -3.05 12.95
C VAL A 91 -7.50 -4.32 12.35
N SER A 92 -7.61 -5.45 13.04
CA SER A 92 -7.18 -6.77 12.54
C SER A 92 -7.99 -7.20 11.32
N GLU A 93 -9.30 -6.94 11.33
CA GLU A 93 -10.18 -7.21 10.20
C GLU A 93 -9.83 -6.34 8.99
N LEU A 94 -9.61 -5.04 9.21
CA LEU A 94 -9.17 -4.13 8.16
C LEU A 94 -7.82 -4.56 7.55
N ILE A 95 -6.85 -4.96 8.36
CA ILE A 95 -5.55 -5.46 7.89
C ILE A 95 -5.72 -6.72 7.03
N ARG A 96 -6.56 -7.67 7.46
CA ARG A 96 -6.83 -8.88 6.69
C ARG A 96 -7.50 -8.57 5.36
N HIS A 97 -8.48 -7.66 5.35
CA HIS A 97 -9.13 -7.21 4.12
C HIS A 97 -8.11 -6.55 3.18
N ALA A 98 -7.34 -5.59 3.65
CA ALA A 98 -6.33 -4.89 2.86
C ALA A 98 -5.26 -5.86 2.29
N ALA A 99 -4.84 -6.84 3.07
CA ALA A 99 -3.91 -7.87 2.61
C ALA A 99 -4.51 -8.76 1.51
N SER A 100 -5.80 -9.12 1.61
CA SER A 100 -6.50 -9.88 0.58
C SER A 100 -6.74 -9.06 -0.69
N SER A 101 -6.96 -7.76 -0.56
CA SER A 101 -7.06 -6.81 -1.68
C SER A 101 -5.71 -6.50 -2.34
N CYS A 102 -4.63 -7.06 -1.82
CA CYS A 102 -3.27 -6.86 -2.34
C CYS A 102 -2.72 -5.45 -2.18
N VAL A 103 -3.04 -4.74 -1.11
CA VAL A 103 -2.34 -3.52 -0.71
C VAL A 103 -0.84 -3.80 -0.61
N ASP A 104 0.00 -2.90 -1.11
CA ASP A 104 1.44 -3.13 -1.26
C ASP A 104 2.23 -2.88 0.02
N ALA A 105 1.79 -1.90 0.83
CA ALA A 105 2.43 -1.56 2.10
C ALA A 105 1.44 -0.98 3.12
N PHE A 106 1.80 -1.08 4.40
CA PHE A 106 1.15 -0.36 5.49
C PHE A 106 2.07 0.73 6.03
N ILE A 107 1.50 1.90 6.33
CA ILE A 107 2.16 2.97 7.07
C ILE A 107 1.56 2.97 8.47
N VAL A 108 2.33 2.56 9.47
CA VAL A 108 1.86 2.35 10.84
C VAL A 108 2.61 3.23 11.84
N GLN A 109 1.93 3.61 12.92
CA GLN A 109 2.50 4.32 14.05
C GLN A 109 2.53 3.45 15.33
N ASP A 110 1.51 2.63 15.54
CA ASP A 110 1.35 1.78 16.70
C ASP A 110 2.15 0.47 16.54
N LEU A 111 2.97 0.12 17.54
CA LEU A 111 3.79 -1.10 17.50
C LEU A 111 2.96 -2.39 17.59
N GLY A 112 1.82 -2.35 18.28
CA GLY A 112 0.87 -3.48 18.31
C GLY A 112 0.26 -3.71 16.93
N VAL A 113 -0.14 -2.65 16.24
CA VAL A 113 -0.63 -2.70 14.84
C VAL A 113 0.46 -3.20 13.91
N LEU A 114 1.72 -2.81 14.10
CA LEU A 114 2.85 -3.35 13.35
C LEU A 114 2.96 -4.87 13.47
N GLN A 115 2.79 -5.42 14.66
CA GLN A 115 2.79 -6.86 14.90
C GLN A 115 1.64 -7.56 14.15
N LEU A 116 0.45 -6.97 14.16
CA LEU A 116 -0.72 -7.48 13.43
C LEU A 116 -0.48 -7.48 11.91
N CYS A 117 0.09 -6.42 11.38
CA CYS A 117 0.40 -6.30 9.94
C CYS A 117 1.40 -7.36 9.45
N ARG A 118 2.31 -7.84 10.31
CA ARG A 118 3.30 -8.86 9.93
C ARG A 118 2.69 -10.24 9.66
N GLN A 119 1.56 -10.57 10.24
CA GLN A 119 0.96 -11.90 10.14
C GLN A 119 0.48 -12.25 8.72
N PRO A 120 -0.36 -11.45 8.04
CA PRO A 120 -0.80 -11.71 6.67
C PRO A 120 0.34 -11.77 5.65
N TYR A 121 1.34 -10.91 5.83
CA TYR A 121 2.49 -10.86 4.92
C TYR A 121 3.40 -12.08 5.05
N ARG A 122 3.59 -12.63 6.24
CA ARG A 122 4.34 -13.89 6.42
C ARG A 122 3.72 -15.05 5.66
N GLN A 123 2.40 -15.18 5.67
CA GLN A 123 1.69 -16.24 4.94
C GLN A 123 1.87 -16.09 3.43
N ARG A 124 1.80 -14.87 2.90
CA ARG A 124 2.00 -14.58 1.47
C ARG A 124 3.43 -14.88 0.99
N TRP A 125 4.43 -14.61 1.82
CA TRP A 125 5.83 -14.94 1.52
C TRP A 125 6.08 -16.43 1.50
N GLN A 126 5.53 -17.17 2.43
CA GLN A 126 5.65 -18.65 2.46
C GLN A 126 4.99 -19.29 1.23
N GLY A 127 3.90 -18.74 0.73
CA GLY A 127 3.25 -19.18 -0.51
C GLY A 127 4.13 -18.98 -1.75
N ARG A 128 4.86 -17.87 -1.85
CA ARG A 128 5.77 -17.60 -3.00
C ARG A 128 7.03 -18.47 -3.00
N SER A 129 7.54 -18.84 -1.83
CA SER A 129 8.73 -19.71 -1.74
C SER A 129 8.46 -21.14 -2.20
N ARG A 130 7.21 -21.60 -2.20
CA ARG A 130 6.85 -22.93 -2.72
C ARG A 130 6.90 -23.01 -4.26
N PHE A 131 6.78 -21.90 -4.98
CA PHE A 131 6.87 -21.87 -6.45
C PHE A 131 8.28 -21.71 -7.01
N ARG A 132 9.31 -21.57 -6.15
CA ARG A 132 10.70 -21.44 -6.59
C ARG A 132 11.52 -22.74 -6.51
N LYS A 133 10.88 -23.87 -6.26
CA LYS A 133 11.53 -25.19 -6.25
C LYS A 133 10.89 -26.10 -7.29
N GLN A 134 10.95 -25.71 -8.52
CA GLN A 134 10.85 -26.62 -9.67
C GLN A 134 11.86 -26.19 -10.71
#